data_b1aa616f299df720995dae31c1d463ab
#
_entry.id   b1aa616f299df720995dae31c1d463ab
#
_cell.length_a   1.000
_cell.length_b   1.000
_cell.length_c   1.000
_cell.angle_alpha   90.00
_cell.angle_beta   90.00
_cell.angle_gamma   90.00
#
_symmetry.space_group_name_H-M   'P 1'
#
loop_
_entity.id
_entity.type
_entity.pdbx_description
1 polymer ?
#
loop_
_entity_poly.entity_id
_entity_poly.type
_entity_poly.pdbx_seq_one_letter_code
_entity_poly.pdbx_strand_id
1 'polypeptide(L)'
;MSRHFLALAVAAVLLLDLAPSVAAASPATFGTPTATSTFGTGVQLTQPVTINQAIGRVELLLTIADAIGPEVIEIPDPPRVGPATLSYQLDTSGEAHMIPNTPITARWRLYATADPTAVSLGPAVHVVYADDRFAWQTVSGPLVRVHWYEGDAAFGAKALKLGEDEVRDTSTLLGVTETRPIDFFVYADRNQFYDALGPGTHENVAGTAFANIRTLLGLIPPDQINDPQIAVRIPHEFVHMVFDTAAKNPYHFPPRWLNEGLAVYQSESYGSQDRALVKDAASSGTLIPLDGLTGEYPHDDAFFLAYAESVSAVDFMIRTYGSDALVSLIRSYADGRTDDEAFKAALGLDMTAFGKAWFDANHAKPPTKFGPQPAPAGPLPSAWTGAGGNGVPGSTASANTGVAVPSGAVPPTPARTTPSTRASEDDPLAVGVGLVVAIAVIGGLASIALRRRASAHLP
;
A
#
# COMPACT_ATOMS: atom_id res chain seq x y z
N MET A 1 44.01 67.21 51.66
CA MET A 1 45.21 66.50 51.35
C MET A 1 44.90 65.35 50.37
N SER A 2 45.17 65.60 49.12
CA SER A 2 44.93 64.71 47.99
C SER A 2 46.02 63.67 47.83
N ARG A 3 45.65 62.45 47.48
CA ARG A 3 46.53 61.48 46.84
C ARG A 3 45.80 60.82 45.69
N HIS A 4 46.18 61.24 44.51
CA HIS A 4 45.80 60.59 43.25
C HIS A 4 46.65 59.34 43.05
N PHE A 5 45.98 58.16 42.86
CA PHE A 5 46.62 56.97 42.31
C PHE A 5 46.20 56.83 40.89
N LEU A 6 47.19 56.97 40.02
CA LEU A 6 47.05 56.71 38.57
C LEU A 6 47.14 55.20 38.35
N ALA A 7 46.00 54.58 37.91
CA ALA A 7 45.98 53.17 37.48
C ALA A 7 46.18 53.13 35.99
N LEU A 8 47.33 52.63 35.54
CA LEU A 8 47.63 52.38 34.11
C LEU A 8 46.96 51.06 33.72
N ALA A 9 45.88 51.11 32.97
CA ALA A 9 45.23 49.91 32.37
C ALA A 9 45.97 49.59 31.04
N VAL A 10 46.73 48.52 31.01
CA VAL A 10 47.32 47.95 29.81
C VAL A 10 46.21 47.15 29.12
N ALA A 11 45.59 47.68 28.05
CA ALA A 11 44.67 46.97 27.16
C ALA A 11 45.52 46.09 26.23
N ALA A 12 45.60 44.80 26.54
CA ALA A 12 46.09 43.80 25.59
C ALA A 12 44.97 43.58 24.54
N VAL A 13 45.14 44.14 23.36
CA VAL A 13 44.26 43.83 22.18
C VAL A 13 44.68 42.46 21.67
N LEU A 14 43.91 41.42 21.99
CA LEU A 14 43.95 40.14 21.30
C LEU A 14 43.38 40.34 19.90
N LEU A 15 44.27 40.53 18.93
CA LEU A 15 43.91 40.33 17.51
C LEU A 15 43.69 38.84 17.32
N LEU A 16 42.40 38.39 17.43
CA LEU A 16 42.00 37.14 16.82
C LEU A 16 42.10 37.33 15.32
N ASP A 17 43.10 36.71 14.72
CA ASP A 17 43.13 36.47 13.29
C ASP A 17 41.90 35.67 12.91
N LEU A 18 40.83 36.36 12.49
CA LEU A 18 39.75 35.78 11.74
C LEU A 18 40.33 35.41 10.36
N ALA A 19 41.03 34.28 10.32
CA ALA A 19 41.33 33.67 9.03
C ALA A 19 39.95 33.50 8.30
N PRO A 20 39.81 34.05 7.07
CA PRO A 20 38.60 33.77 6.32
C PRO A 20 38.49 32.25 6.19
N SER A 21 37.44 31.67 6.75
CA SER A 21 37.12 30.29 6.47
C SER A 21 36.88 30.21 4.95
N VAL A 22 37.90 29.74 4.23
CA VAL A 22 37.72 29.38 2.83
C VAL A 22 36.64 28.30 2.81
N ALA A 23 35.41 28.68 2.45
CA ALA A 23 34.35 27.71 2.25
C ALA A 23 34.91 26.64 1.30
N ALA A 24 35.01 25.40 1.78
CA ALA A 24 35.52 24.31 0.96
C ALA A 24 34.73 24.29 -0.33
N ALA A 25 35.41 24.31 -1.48
CA ALA A 25 34.74 24.32 -2.77
C ALA A 25 33.85 23.08 -2.86
N SER A 26 32.59 23.29 -3.24
CA SER A 26 31.66 22.18 -3.39
C SER A 26 32.24 21.09 -4.30
N PRO A 27 32.19 19.81 -3.93
CA PRO A 27 32.68 18.69 -4.72
C PRO A 27 32.18 18.68 -6.16
N ALA A 28 31.00 19.18 -6.40
CA ALA A 28 30.38 19.20 -7.73
C ALA A 28 29.41 20.39 -7.91
N THR A 29 29.21 20.80 -9.16
CA THR A 29 28.19 21.75 -9.59
C THR A 29 27.21 21.05 -10.51
N PHE A 30 25.93 21.16 -10.23
CA PHE A 30 24.86 20.44 -10.95
C PHE A 30 24.18 21.33 -11.99
N GLY A 31 23.91 20.74 -13.16
CA GLY A 31 22.97 21.29 -14.14
C GLY A 31 21.52 20.91 -13.84
N THR A 32 20.64 21.18 -14.78
CA THR A 32 19.22 20.79 -14.65
C THR A 32 19.04 19.30 -14.87
N PRO A 33 18.46 18.55 -13.88
CA PRO A 33 18.18 17.13 -14.07
C PRO A 33 17.00 16.92 -15.01
N THR A 34 16.94 15.74 -15.63
CA THR A 34 15.79 15.30 -16.43
C THR A 34 15.35 13.90 -16.04
N ALA A 35 14.07 13.62 -16.23
CA ALA A 35 13.48 12.30 -16.06
C ALA A 35 12.50 12.04 -17.22
N THR A 36 12.52 10.81 -17.74
CA THR A 36 11.61 10.35 -18.78
C THR A 36 11.02 9.03 -18.36
N SER A 37 9.69 8.96 -18.33
CA SER A 37 8.92 7.76 -18.02
C SER A 37 8.49 7.09 -19.33
N THR A 38 8.53 5.75 -19.34
CA THR A 38 7.99 4.91 -20.43
C THR A 38 7.30 3.70 -19.81
N PHE A 39 6.00 3.55 -20.05
CA PHE A 39 5.20 2.46 -19.48
C PHE A 39 5.79 1.08 -19.82
N GLY A 40 5.84 0.19 -18.83
CA GLY A 40 6.35 -1.18 -18.95
C GLY A 40 7.87 -1.29 -19.16
N THR A 41 8.59 -0.15 -19.20
CA THR A 41 10.05 -0.12 -19.37
C THR A 41 10.74 0.49 -18.15
N GLY A 42 10.25 1.66 -17.69
CA GLY A 42 10.79 2.30 -16.52
C GLY A 42 10.96 3.80 -16.62
N VAL A 43 11.81 4.34 -15.73
CA VAL A 43 12.10 5.77 -15.66
C VAL A 43 13.59 6.02 -15.80
N GLN A 44 13.98 6.71 -16.88
CA GLN A 44 15.33 7.16 -17.10
C GLN A 44 15.57 8.49 -16.36
N LEU A 45 16.50 8.49 -15.42
CA LEU A 45 16.92 9.67 -14.65
C LEU A 45 18.29 10.12 -15.13
N THR A 46 18.49 11.41 -15.41
CA THR A 46 19.79 11.96 -15.78
C THR A 46 20.07 13.27 -15.09
N GLN A 47 21.36 13.52 -14.75
CA GLN A 47 21.82 14.70 -14.08
C GLN A 47 23.13 15.17 -14.68
N PRO A 48 23.18 16.23 -15.48
CA PRO A 48 24.42 16.88 -15.87
C PRO A 48 25.14 17.43 -14.64
N VAL A 49 26.47 17.23 -14.57
CA VAL A 49 27.27 17.66 -13.43
C VAL A 49 28.67 18.06 -13.88
N THR A 50 29.26 19.04 -13.23
CA THR A 50 30.69 19.34 -13.34
C THR A 50 31.35 18.93 -12.02
N ILE A 51 32.25 17.96 -12.10
CA ILE A 51 33.00 17.45 -10.96
C ILE A 51 34.20 18.35 -10.73
N ASN A 52 34.29 18.99 -9.56
CA ASN A 52 35.33 19.96 -9.20
C ASN A 52 36.52 19.31 -8.49
N GLN A 53 36.31 18.16 -7.83
CA GLN A 53 37.33 17.37 -7.17
C GLN A 53 36.99 15.88 -7.20
N ALA A 54 37.97 15.01 -6.88
CA ALA A 54 37.75 13.57 -6.93
C ALA A 54 36.57 13.13 -6.05
N ILE A 55 35.66 12.37 -6.63
CA ILE A 55 34.48 11.81 -5.96
C ILE A 55 34.76 10.36 -5.55
N GLY A 56 34.52 10.04 -4.30
CA GLY A 56 34.69 8.69 -3.74
C GLY A 56 33.40 7.88 -3.73
N ARG A 57 32.23 8.55 -3.65
CA ARG A 57 30.92 7.87 -3.65
C ARG A 57 29.86 8.76 -4.29
N VAL A 58 28.98 8.12 -5.04
CA VAL A 58 27.77 8.72 -5.65
C VAL A 58 26.57 7.95 -5.17
N GLU A 59 25.54 8.65 -4.72
CA GLU A 59 24.28 8.07 -4.30
C GLU A 59 23.12 8.74 -5.06
N LEU A 60 22.14 7.94 -5.41
CA LEU A 60 20.83 8.39 -5.83
C LEU A 60 19.86 8.23 -4.65
N LEU A 61 19.23 9.32 -4.25
CA LEU A 61 18.15 9.34 -3.27
C LEU A 61 16.84 9.25 -4.06
N LEU A 62 16.16 8.11 -3.96
CA LEU A 62 14.94 7.82 -4.72
C LEU A 62 13.75 7.71 -3.77
N THR A 63 12.74 8.55 -3.95
CA THR A 63 11.48 8.48 -3.21
C THR A 63 10.38 8.11 -4.18
N ILE A 64 9.69 6.99 -3.93
CA ILE A 64 8.59 6.47 -4.74
C ILE A 64 7.30 6.59 -3.91
N ALA A 65 6.24 7.09 -4.53
CA ALA A 65 4.95 7.32 -3.88
C ALA A 65 5.09 8.20 -2.62
N ASP A 66 4.42 7.84 -1.53
CA ASP A 66 4.45 8.50 -0.22
C ASP A 66 5.41 7.86 0.78
N ALA A 67 6.48 7.20 0.30
CA ALA A 67 7.49 6.60 1.14
C ALA A 67 8.02 7.57 2.21
N ILE A 68 8.23 7.09 3.43
CA ILE A 68 8.64 7.90 4.60
C ILE A 68 10.05 8.50 4.45
N GLY A 69 10.82 8.06 3.46
CA GLY A 69 12.14 8.58 3.15
C GLY A 69 12.67 8.03 1.85
N PRO A 70 13.78 8.57 1.35
CA PRO A 70 14.36 8.07 0.12
C PRO A 70 15.05 6.72 0.35
N GLU A 71 14.89 5.82 -0.59
CA GLU A 71 15.83 4.74 -0.82
C GLU A 71 17.18 5.33 -1.24
N VAL A 72 18.29 4.78 -0.74
CA VAL A 72 19.63 5.22 -1.06
C VAL A 72 20.30 4.18 -1.93
N ILE A 73 20.47 4.52 -3.20
CA ILE A 73 21.08 3.64 -4.20
C ILE A 73 22.52 4.13 -4.46
N GLU A 74 23.50 3.30 -4.15
CA GLU A 74 24.89 3.60 -4.49
C GLU A 74 25.13 3.35 -5.99
N ILE A 75 25.68 4.35 -6.65
CA ILE A 75 26.01 4.29 -8.09
C ILE A 75 27.49 3.91 -8.23
N PRO A 76 27.78 2.79 -8.90
CA PRO A 76 29.14 2.37 -9.13
C PRO A 76 29.91 3.35 -10.04
N ASP A 77 31.22 3.27 -10.02
CA ASP A 77 32.13 4.02 -10.90
C ASP A 77 31.94 5.56 -10.85
N PRO A 78 32.29 6.22 -9.73
CA PRO A 78 32.21 7.67 -9.61
C PRO A 78 32.85 8.40 -10.80
N PRO A 79 32.25 9.49 -11.29
CA PRO A 79 32.76 10.23 -12.44
C PRO A 79 34.08 10.92 -12.11
N ARG A 80 34.93 11.08 -13.13
CA ARG A 80 36.21 11.82 -13.03
C ARG A 80 35.94 13.32 -12.95
N VAL A 81 36.96 14.06 -12.50
CA VAL A 81 36.96 15.54 -12.51
C VAL A 81 36.71 16.06 -13.93
N GLY A 82 35.79 17.03 -14.04
CA GLY A 82 35.34 17.62 -15.29
C GLY A 82 33.86 17.44 -15.54
N PRO A 83 33.35 17.79 -16.73
CA PRO A 83 31.95 17.58 -17.12
C PRO A 83 31.60 16.09 -17.18
N ALA A 84 30.45 15.73 -16.64
CA ALA A 84 29.92 14.36 -16.64
C ALA A 84 28.38 14.37 -16.67
N THR A 85 27.79 13.22 -16.91
CA THR A 85 26.33 12.99 -16.74
C THR A 85 26.15 11.77 -15.87
N LEU A 86 25.48 11.93 -14.75
CA LEU A 86 25.01 10.83 -13.92
C LEU A 86 23.72 10.29 -14.55
N SER A 87 23.54 8.97 -14.53
CA SER A 87 22.42 8.30 -15.16
C SER A 87 21.99 7.10 -14.33
N TYR A 88 20.68 6.88 -14.25
CA TYR A 88 20.08 5.72 -13.59
C TYR A 88 18.81 5.32 -14.31
N GLN A 89 18.65 4.04 -14.61
CA GLN A 89 17.41 3.47 -15.14
C GLN A 89 16.69 2.75 -14.01
N LEU A 90 15.56 3.31 -13.58
CA LEU A 90 14.62 2.60 -12.71
C LEU A 90 13.81 1.64 -13.58
N ASP A 91 14.01 0.35 -13.39
CA ASP A 91 13.25 -0.68 -14.08
C ASP A 91 11.83 -0.79 -13.51
N THR A 92 10.84 -0.94 -14.38
CA THR A 92 9.44 -1.20 -14.03
C THR A 92 8.86 -2.38 -14.81
N SER A 93 9.72 -3.22 -15.36
CA SER A 93 9.30 -4.40 -16.11
C SER A 93 9.13 -5.64 -15.23
N GLY A 94 8.29 -6.57 -15.63
CA GLY A 94 8.11 -7.85 -14.96
C GLY A 94 7.75 -7.70 -13.47
N GLU A 95 8.52 -8.33 -12.60
CA GLU A 95 8.32 -8.31 -11.13
C GLU A 95 8.54 -6.92 -10.50
N ALA A 96 9.29 -6.03 -11.20
CA ALA A 96 9.50 -4.65 -10.76
C ALA A 96 8.34 -3.71 -11.17
N HIS A 97 7.20 -4.26 -11.57
CA HIS A 97 6.05 -3.50 -12.07
C HIS A 97 5.66 -2.38 -11.10
N MET A 98 5.38 -1.22 -11.68
CA MET A 98 4.92 -0.03 -10.96
C MET A 98 3.55 0.40 -11.49
N ILE A 99 2.67 0.77 -10.57
CA ILE A 99 1.34 1.27 -10.93
C ILE A 99 1.45 2.63 -11.63
N PRO A 100 0.75 2.84 -12.76
CA PRO A 100 0.66 4.16 -13.39
C PRO A 100 0.17 5.24 -12.43
N ASN A 101 0.60 6.48 -12.66
CA ASN A 101 0.41 7.64 -11.81
C ASN A 101 1.25 7.67 -10.53
N THR A 102 2.20 6.74 -10.37
CA THR A 102 3.12 6.76 -9.23
C THR A 102 4.08 7.95 -9.33
N PRO A 103 4.07 8.87 -8.35
CA PRO A 103 5.02 9.96 -8.30
C PRO A 103 6.39 9.48 -7.84
N ILE A 104 7.44 9.98 -8.49
CA ILE A 104 8.83 9.66 -8.21
C ILE A 104 9.60 10.95 -8.04
N THR A 105 10.40 11.02 -6.97
CA THR A 105 11.35 12.10 -6.74
C THR A 105 12.74 11.51 -6.66
N ALA A 106 13.67 12.04 -7.45
CA ALA A 106 15.06 11.59 -7.45
C ALA A 106 16.01 12.76 -7.21
N ARG A 107 17.12 12.47 -6.50
CA ARG A 107 18.12 13.46 -6.16
C ARG A 107 19.48 12.82 -6.01
N TRP A 108 20.52 13.40 -6.63
CA TRP A 108 21.89 12.89 -6.57
C TRP A 108 22.67 13.49 -5.40
N ARG A 109 23.52 12.67 -4.76
CA ARG A 109 24.38 13.06 -3.65
C ARG A 109 25.79 12.54 -3.90
N LEU A 110 26.78 13.43 -3.89
CA LEU A 110 28.17 13.14 -4.20
C LEU A 110 29.06 13.46 -3.01
N TYR A 111 29.99 12.55 -2.71
CA TYR A 111 30.95 12.68 -1.61
C TYR A 111 32.36 12.78 -2.16
N ALA A 112 33.12 13.76 -1.67
CA ALA A 112 34.51 13.91 -2.05
C ALA A 112 35.39 12.77 -1.50
N THR A 113 36.38 12.33 -2.27
CA THR A 113 37.32 11.29 -1.83
C THR A 113 38.20 11.75 -0.67
N ALA A 114 38.70 13.02 -0.72
CA ALA A 114 39.61 13.55 0.27
C ALA A 114 38.95 13.88 1.60
N ASP A 115 37.66 14.20 1.58
CA ASP A 115 36.84 14.51 2.77
C ASP A 115 35.42 13.97 2.57
N PRO A 116 35.09 12.80 3.13
CA PRO A 116 33.74 12.20 3.01
C PRO A 116 32.64 13.04 3.67
N THR A 117 32.98 14.06 4.46
CA THR A 117 32.01 15.01 5.01
C THR A 117 31.68 16.15 4.04
N ALA A 118 32.54 16.36 3.04
CA ALA A 118 32.29 17.31 1.95
C ALA A 118 31.32 16.69 0.94
N VAL A 119 30.05 17.10 1.02
CA VAL A 119 28.95 16.56 0.26
C VAL A 119 28.37 17.61 -0.67
N SER A 120 28.11 17.23 -1.92
CA SER A 120 27.30 18.01 -2.86
C SER A 120 25.95 17.32 -3.06
N LEU A 121 24.88 18.07 -2.89
CA LEU A 121 23.51 17.59 -3.10
C LEU A 121 22.90 18.31 -4.31
N GLY A 122 22.53 17.54 -5.33
CA GLY A 122 21.95 18.05 -6.58
C GLY A 122 20.50 18.53 -6.41
N PRO A 123 19.93 19.22 -7.39
CA PRO A 123 18.51 19.53 -7.42
C PRO A 123 17.68 18.24 -7.53
N ALA A 124 16.47 18.28 -6.96
CA ALA A 124 15.52 17.19 -7.14
C ALA A 124 14.89 17.24 -8.54
N VAL A 125 14.61 16.08 -9.11
CA VAL A 125 13.75 15.92 -10.27
C VAL A 125 12.48 15.17 -9.84
N HIS A 126 11.34 15.62 -10.35
CA HIS A 126 10.04 15.02 -10.09
C HIS A 126 9.49 14.50 -11.41
N VAL A 127 8.99 13.28 -11.41
CA VAL A 127 8.34 12.66 -12.56
C VAL A 127 7.19 11.79 -12.05
N VAL A 128 6.18 11.61 -12.88
CA VAL A 128 5.12 10.64 -12.64
C VAL A 128 5.35 9.48 -13.61
N TYR A 129 5.36 8.26 -13.10
CA TYR A 129 5.32 7.07 -13.93
C TYR A 129 3.92 6.97 -14.54
N ALA A 130 3.79 7.33 -15.81
CA ALA A 130 2.50 7.42 -16.49
C ALA A 130 2.32 6.25 -17.45
N ASP A 131 1.05 5.88 -17.72
CA ASP A 131 0.71 5.03 -18.85
C ASP A 131 0.62 5.91 -20.11
N ASP A 132 1.72 6.03 -20.82
CA ASP A 132 1.89 6.87 -22.01
C ASP A 132 1.42 6.19 -23.31
N ARG A 133 0.81 5.00 -23.22
CA ARG A 133 0.22 4.29 -24.38
C ARG A 133 -1.01 4.98 -24.94
N PHE A 134 -1.68 5.83 -24.11
CA PHE A 134 -2.98 6.41 -24.43
C PHE A 134 -2.97 7.93 -24.41
N ALA A 135 -3.82 8.52 -25.26
CA ALA A 135 -4.12 9.95 -25.24
C ALA A 135 -5.24 10.23 -24.21
N TRP A 136 -4.88 10.32 -22.94
CA TRP A 136 -5.83 10.54 -21.84
C TRP A 136 -6.56 11.86 -21.96
N GLN A 137 -7.90 11.82 -21.97
CA GLN A 137 -8.77 12.95 -21.70
C GLN A 137 -8.90 13.10 -20.19
N THR A 138 -9.17 14.32 -19.70
CA THR A 138 -9.31 14.57 -18.25
C THR A 138 -10.45 15.54 -17.99
N VAL A 139 -11.28 15.20 -16.98
CA VAL A 139 -12.23 16.13 -16.38
C VAL A 139 -11.96 16.19 -14.87
N SER A 140 -12.00 17.39 -14.30
CA SER A 140 -11.64 17.62 -12.90
C SER A 140 -12.78 18.25 -12.13
N GLY A 141 -13.04 17.70 -10.95
CA GLY A 141 -13.82 18.30 -9.88
C GLY A 141 -12.93 18.74 -8.70
N PRO A 142 -13.51 19.19 -7.61
CA PRO A 142 -12.78 19.57 -6.41
C PRO A 142 -12.13 18.38 -5.68
N LEU A 143 -12.73 17.18 -5.73
CA LEU A 143 -12.29 15.99 -4.98
C LEU A 143 -11.74 14.87 -5.88
N VAL A 144 -12.16 14.84 -7.16
CA VAL A 144 -11.84 13.77 -8.10
C VAL A 144 -11.38 14.36 -9.44
N ARG A 145 -10.41 13.67 -10.07
CA ARG A 145 -10.04 13.85 -11.48
C ARG A 145 -10.23 12.55 -12.20
N VAL A 146 -11.01 12.53 -13.26
CA VAL A 146 -11.25 11.34 -14.08
C VAL A 146 -10.43 11.44 -15.35
N HIS A 147 -9.72 10.38 -15.66
CA HIS A 147 -8.89 10.21 -16.86
C HIS A 147 -9.43 9.03 -17.67
N TRP A 148 -9.69 9.23 -18.97
CA TRP A 148 -10.17 8.17 -19.88
C TRP A 148 -9.61 8.40 -21.27
N TYR A 149 -9.55 7.40 -22.12
CA TYR A 149 -9.04 7.51 -23.49
C TYR A 149 -10.06 7.08 -24.55
N GLU A 150 -11.12 6.36 -24.17
CA GLU A 150 -12.23 6.00 -25.04
C GLU A 150 -13.57 6.44 -24.42
N GLY A 151 -14.48 6.93 -25.26
CA GLY A 151 -15.74 7.53 -24.84
C GLY A 151 -15.77 9.04 -25.04
N ASP A 152 -16.95 9.63 -24.89
CA ASP A 152 -17.19 11.05 -25.05
C ASP A 152 -17.05 11.84 -23.71
N ALA A 153 -17.25 13.15 -23.77
CA ALA A 153 -17.22 13.99 -22.58
C ALA A 153 -18.32 13.66 -21.55
N ALA A 154 -19.45 13.11 -22.00
CA ALA A 154 -20.54 12.70 -21.10
C ALA A 154 -20.15 11.46 -20.28
N PHE A 155 -19.36 10.55 -20.85
CA PHE A 155 -18.74 9.42 -20.14
C PHE A 155 -17.92 9.91 -18.95
N GLY A 156 -16.93 10.80 -19.22
CA GLY A 156 -16.08 11.34 -18.16
C GLY A 156 -16.86 12.12 -17.10
N ALA A 157 -17.83 12.95 -17.53
CA ALA A 157 -18.67 13.71 -16.61
C ALA A 157 -19.53 12.83 -15.69
N LYS A 158 -20.03 11.68 -16.20
CA LYS A 158 -20.80 10.73 -15.39
C LYS A 158 -19.91 10.04 -14.37
N ALA A 159 -18.73 9.55 -14.76
CA ALA A 159 -17.77 8.95 -13.86
C ALA A 159 -17.34 9.94 -12.76
N LEU A 160 -17.06 11.19 -13.14
CA LEU A 160 -16.73 12.27 -12.21
C LEU A 160 -17.84 12.49 -11.18
N LYS A 161 -19.09 12.60 -11.64
CA LYS A 161 -20.21 12.82 -10.73
C LYS A 161 -20.37 11.72 -9.69
N LEU A 162 -20.25 10.45 -10.10
CA LEU A 162 -20.34 9.31 -9.19
C LEU A 162 -19.23 9.34 -8.15
N GLY A 163 -17.99 9.64 -8.57
CA GLY A 163 -16.85 9.74 -7.65
C GLY A 163 -16.96 10.92 -6.69
N GLU A 164 -17.32 12.11 -7.19
CA GLU A 164 -17.48 13.32 -6.35
C GLU A 164 -18.59 13.16 -5.29
N ASP A 165 -19.72 12.57 -5.67
CA ASP A 165 -20.82 12.32 -4.75
C ASP A 165 -20.36 11.36 -3.64
N GLU A 166 -19.72 10.24 -3.99
CA GLU A 166 -19.29 9.24 -3.02
C GLU A 166 -18.20 9.76 -2.08
N VAL A 167 -17.16 10.40 -2.63
CA VAL A 167 -16.07 10.97 -1.79
C VAL A 167 -16.65 11.96 -0.79
N ARG A 168 -17.61 12.81 -1.19
CA ARG A 168 -18.27 13.75 -0.29
C ARG A 168 -19.08 13.03 0.80
N ASP A 169 -19.88 12.03 0.41
CA ASP A 169 -20.81 11.37 1.30
C ASP A 169 -20.05 10.49 2.32
N THR A 170 -19.05 9.73 1.87
CA THR A 170 -18.18 8.93 2.76
C THR A 170 -17.28 9.80 3.63
N SER A 171 -16.75 10.93 3.11
CA SER A 171 -15.99 11.89 3.93
C SER A 171 -16.85 12.50 5.04
N THR A 172 -18.12 12.78 4.74
CA THR A 172 -19.08 13.26 5.73
C THR A 172 -19.37 12.21 6.78
N LEU A 173 -19.61 10.95 6.39
CA LEU A 173 -19.80 9.84 7.30
C LEU A 173 -18.62 9.65 8.24
N LEU A 174 -17.41 9.56 7.69
CA LEU A 174 -16.20 9.27 8.47
C LEU A 174 -15.62 10.51 9.18
N GLY A 175 -16.18 11.70 8.94
CA GLY A 175 -15.73 12.95 9.55
C GLY A 175 -14.30 13.32 9.14
N VAL A 176 -13.91 13.07 7.90
CA VAL A 176 -12.60 13.39 7.33
C VAL A 176 -12.73 14.42 6.21
N THR A 177 -11.61 15.02 5.85
CA THR A 177 -11.54 15.99 4.73
C THR A 177 -10.45 15.55 3.78
N GLU A 178 -10.82 15.31 2.54
CA GLU A 178 -9.87 15.06 1.47
C GLU A 178 -9.16 16.37 1.09
N THR A 179 -7.83 16.38 1.18
CA THR A 179 -7.00 17.58 0.96
C THR A 179 -6.41 17.66 -0.44
N ARG A 180 -6.46 16.56 -1.18
CA ARG A 180 -5.96 16.45 -2.56
C ARG A 180 -6.96 15.64 -3.37
N PRO A 181 -7.15 15.95 -4.66
CA PRO A 181 -8.00 15.16 -5.54
C PRO A 181 -7.51 13.68 -5.62
N ILE A 182 -8.44 12.79 -5.88
CA ILE A 182 -8.22 11.39 -6.21
C ILE A 182 -8.21 11.27 -7.73
N ASP A 183 -7.19 10.67 -8.30
CA ASP A 183 -7.10 10.40 -9.73
C ASP A 183 -7.78 9.07 -10.05
N PHE A 184 -8.75 9.07 -10.95
CA PHE A 184 -9.44 7.89 -11.41
C PHE A 184 -9.15 7.64 -12.90
N PHE A 185 -8.33 6.65 -13.21
CA PHE A 185 -8.01 6.23 -14.56
C PHE A 185 -8.95 5.13 -15.02
N VAL A 186 -9.70 5.39 -16.09
CA VAL A 186 -10.68 4.47 -16.64
C VAL A 186 -10.13 3.83 -17.91
N TYR A 187 -9.92 2.53 -17.85
CA TYR A 187 -9.50 1.69 -18.96
C TYR A 187 -10.73 1.13 -19.69
N ALA A 188 -10.71 1.18 -21.01
CA ALA A 188 -11.79 0.66 -21.85
C ALA A 188 -11.63 -0.83 -22.15
N ASP A 189 -10.41 -1.35 -22.14
CA ASP A 189 -10.06 -2.73 -22.50
C ASP A 189 -9.46 -3.50 -21.33
N ARG A 190 -9.88 -4.76 -21.19
CA ARG A 190 -9.47 -5.65 -20.09
C ARG A 190 -7.96 -5.91 -20.07
N ASN A 191 -7.35 -6.19 -21.23
CA ASN A 191 -5.92 -6.54 -21.26
C ASN A 191 -5.07 -5.32 -20.89
N GLN A 192 -5.45 -4.14 -21.39
CA GLN A 192 -4.78 -2.89 -21.09
C GLN A 192 -4.89 -2.52 -19.61
N PHE A 193 -6.06 -2.80 -18.99
CA PHE A 193 -6.29 -2.63 -17.56
C PHE A 193 -5.40 -3.58 -16.73
N TYR A 194 -5.35 -4.86 -17.11
CA TYR A 194 -4.51 -5.84 -16.42
C TYR A 194 -3.01 -5.59 -16.62
N ASP A 195 -2.60 -5.10 -17.80
CA ASP A 195 -1.23 -4.62 -18.00
C ASP A 195 -0.87 -3.49 -17.04
N ALA A 196 -1.81 -2.58 -16.76
CA ALA A 196 -1.60 -1.47 -15.84
C ALA A 196 -1.55 -1.92 -14.36
N LEU A 197 -2.26 -2.99 -14.00
CA LEU A 197 -2.20 -3.60 -12.67
C LEU A 197 -0.95 -4.46 -12.46
N GLY A 198 -0.38 -4.98 -13.54
CA GLY A 198 0.83 -5.80 -13.51
C GLY A 198 0.62 -7.28 -13.19
N PRO A 199 1.72 -8.04 -13.06
CA PRO A 199 1.68 -9.48 -12.81
C PRO A 199 1.06 -9.80 -11.45
N GLY A 200 0.43 -10.97 -11.35
CA GLY A 200 -0.23 -11.42 -10.11
C GLY A 200 -1.62 -10.86 -9.89
N THR A 201 -2.15 -10.05 -10.81
CA THR A 201 -3.54 -9.60 -10.74
C THR A 201 -4.49 -10.79 -10.96
N HIS A 202 -5.45 -10.95 -10.05
CA HIS A 202 -6.44 -12.02 -10.15
C HIS A 202 -7.48 -11.76 -11.23
N GLU A 203 -7.98 -12.81 -11.86
CA GLU A 203 -9.12 -12.72 -12.76
C GLU A 203 -10.34 -12.13 -12.02
N ASN A 204 -11.16 -11.38 -12.74
CA ASN A 204 -12.39 -10.73 -12.26
C ASN A 204 -12.20 -9.41 -11.46
N VAL A 205 -10.99 -8.88 -11.36
CA VAL A 205 -10.78 -7.50 -10.90
C VAL A 205 -11.31 -6.52 -11.95
N ALA A 206 -12.13 -5.56 -11.54
CA ALA A 206 -12.65 -4.51 -12.42
C ALA A 206 -12.42 -3.09 -11.87
N GLY A 207 -11.89 -2.98 -10.67
CA GLY A 207 -11.46 -1.75 -10.03
C GLY A 207 -10.38 -2.03 -8.99
N THR A 208 -9.54 -1.05 -8.72
CA THR A 208 -8.50 -1.15 -7.68
C THR A 208 -8.12 0.22 -7.18
N ALA A 209 -8.06 0.36 -5.86
CA ALA A 209 -7.68 1.58 -5.15
C ALA A 209 -6.21 1.50 -4.68
N PHE A 210 -5.42 2.53 -5.02
CA PHE A 210 -4.04 2.70 -4.58
C PHE A 210 -3.94 3.97 -3.74
N ALA A 211 -4.25 3.84 -2.45
CA ALA A 211 -4.38 4.97 -1.54
C ALA A 211 -3.06 5.75 -1.36
N ASN A 212 -1.92 5.06 -1.33
CA ASN A 212 -0.57 5.65 -1.21
C ASN A 212 -0.21 6.62 -2.35
N ILE A 213 -0.78 6.43 -3.54
CA ILE A 213 -0.62 7.34 -4.69
C ILE A 213 -1.89 8.08 -5.04
N ARG A 214 -2.96 7.92 -4.25
CA ARG A 214 -4.28 8.53 -4.44
C ARG A 214 -4.87 8.28 -5.83
N THR A 215 -4.75 7.06 -6.29
CA THR A 215 -5.12 6.65 -7.64
C THR A 215 -6.07 5.46 -7.61
N LEU A 216 -7.11 5.54 -8.42
CA LEU A 216 -7.99 4.42 -8.75
C LEU A 216 -7.75 4.03 -10.20
N LEU A 217 -7.68 2.73 -10.46
CA LEU A 217 -7.76 2.19 -11.81
C LEU A 217 -9.09 1.42 -11.95
N GLY A 218 -9.84 1.65 -13.01
CA GLY A 218 -11.12 0.98 -13.24
C GLY A 218 -11.29 0.53 -14.69
N LEU A 219 -11.89 -0.64 -14.89
CA LEU A 219 -12.25 -1.17 -16.20
C LEU A 219 -13.71 -0.85 -16.51
N ILE A 220 -13.93 0.11 -17.40
CA ILE A 220 -15.28 0.52 -17.84
C ILE A 220 -15.28 0.74 -19.36
N PRO A 221 -15.70 -0.24 -20.16
CA PRO A 221 -15.95 0.00 -21.58
C PRO A 221 -16.93 1.16 -21.80
N PRO A 222 -16.76 2.01 -22.82
CA PRO A 222 -17.56 3.23 -23.00
C PRO A 222 -19.08 3.01 -23.08
N ASP A 223 -19.50 1.90 -23.66
CA ASP A 223 -20.92 1.50 -23.77
C ASP A 223 -21.54 1.06 -22.44
N GLN A 224 -20.73 0.75 -21.43
CA GLN A 224 -21.17 0.28 -20.12
C GLN A 224 -21.33 1.38 -19.08
N ILE A 225 -20.97 2.63 -19.35
CA ILE A 225 -21.06 3.73 -18.35
C ILE A 225 -22.48 3.92 -17.80
N ASN A 226 -23.51 3.48 -18.57
CA ASN A 226 -24.92 3.55 -18.17
C ASN A 226 -25.44 2.25 -17.56
N ASP A 227 -24.61 1.21 -17.44
CA ASP A 227 -24.97 0.00 -16.73
C ASP A 227 -25.21 0.32 -15.24
N PRO A 228 -26.31 -0.15 -14.62
CA PRO A 228 -26.56 0.03 -13.19
C PRO A 228 -25.42 -0.46 -12.28
N GLN A 229 -24.66 -1.47 -12.72
CA GLN A 229 -23.51 -1.98 -11.97
C GLN A 229 -22.37 -0.94 -11.86
N ILE A 230 -22.25 -0.03 -12.82
CA ILE A 230 -21.24 1.02 -12.76
C ILE A 230 -21.58 2.06 -11.68
N ALA A 231 -22.88 2.31 -11.46
CA ALA A 231 -23.34 3.19 -10.39
C ALA A 231 -23.11 2.62 -8.98
N VAL A 232 -22.79 1.34 -8.85
CA VAL A 232 -22.35 0.68 -7.61
C VAL A 232 -20.83 0.60 -7.55
N ARG A 233 -20.21 0.15 -8.64
CA ARG A 233 -18.78 -0.15 -8.68
C ARG A 233 -17.90 1.09 -8.51
N ILE A 234 -18.22 2.20 -9.19
CA ILE A 234 -17.44 3.43 -9.04
C ILE A 234 -17.48 3.93 -7.58
N PRO A 235 -18.65 4.14 -6.95
CA PRO A 235 -18.73 4.51 -5.54
C PRO A 235 -17.94 3.58 -4.62
N HIS A 236 -18.09 2.28 -4.77
CA HIS A 236 -17.38 1.29 -3.94
C HIS A 236 -15.85 1.56 -3.89
N GLU A 237 -15.21 1.78 -5.03
CA GLU A 237 -13.76 2.07 -5.08
C GLU A 237 -13.39 3.38 -4.37
N PHE A 238 -14.24 4.40 -4.47
CA PHE A 238 -13.98 5.66 -3.79
C PHE A 238 -14.11 5.56 -2.27
N VAL A 239 -14.96 4.67 -1.74
CA VAL A 239 -15.05 4.41 -0.31
C VAL A 239 -13.69 3.99 0.25
N HIS A 240 -12.96 3.11 -0.44
CA HIS A 240 -11.62 2.66 0.00
C HIS A 240 -10.63 3.82 0.15
N MET A 241 -10.68 4.80 -0.76
CA MET A 241 -9.79 5.98 -0.69
C MET A 241 -10.08 6.85 0.53
N VAL A 242 -11.35 7.07 0.83
CA VAL A 242 -11.76 7.85 2.01
C VAL A 242 -11.55 7.06 3.31
N PHE A 243 -11.77 5.74 3.27
CA PHE A 243 -11.48 4.85 4.38
C PHE A 243 -9.99 4.89 4.76
N ASP A 244 -9.09 4.83 3.76
CA ASP A 244 -7.65 4.96 4.02
C ASP A 244 -7.30 6.31 4.66
N THR A 245 -7.91 7.41 4.19
CA THR A 245 -7.72 8.72 4.83
C THR A 245 -8.17 8.72 6.30
N ALA A 246 -9.27 8.04 6.61
CA ALA A 246 -9.83 7.98 7.96
C ALA A 246 -9.03 7.09 8.90
N ALA A 247 -8.49 5.98 8.38
CA ALA A 247 -7.82 4.92 9.14
C ALA A 247 -6.29 4.97 9.04
N LYS A 248 -5.71 5.99 8.38
CA LYS A 248 -4.30 6.03 7.99
C LYS A 248 -3.36 5.70 9.15
N ASN A 249 -2.76 4.50 9.06
CA ASN A 249 -1.82 3.98 10.03
C ASN A 249 -0.68 3.25 9.27
N PRO A 250 0.58 3.73 9.34
CA PRO A 250 1.69 3.13 8.61
C PRO A 250 2.12 1.76 9.18
N TYR A 251 1.63 1.37 10.35
CA TYR A 251 2.06 0.15 11.06
C TYR A 251 1.01 -0.97 11.04
N HIS A 252 -0.26 -0.63 10.86
CA HIS A 252 -1.35 -1.59 10.91
C HIS A 252 -2.53 -1.10 10.08
N PHE A 253 -3.00 -1.93 9.16
CA PHE A 253 -4.20 -1.65 8.38
C PHE A 253 -5.41 -2.34 9.03
N PRO A 254 -6.60 -1.70 9.05
CA PRO A 254 -7.82 -2.32 9.56
C PRO A 254 -8.14 -3.66 8.86
N PRO A 255 -8.89 -4.57 9.52
CA PRO A 255 -9.31 -5.83 8.91
C PRO A 255 -9.98 -5.62 7.56
N ARG A 256 -9.64 -6.44 6.55
CA ARG A 256 -10.20 -6.31 5.21
C ARG A 256 -11.72 -6.32 5.20
N TRP A 257 -12.36 -7.21 5.98
CA TRP A 257 -13.82 -7.28 6.05
C TRP A 257 -14.47 -5.95 6.49
N LEU A 258 -13.80 -5.15 7.32
CA LEU A 258 -14.32 -3.85 7.75
C LEU A 258 -14.28 -2.84 6.60
N ASN A 259 -13.20 -2.82 5.82
CA ASN A 259 -13.04 -1.94 4.66
C ASN A 259 -14.01 -2.34 3.52
N GLU A 260 -14.01 -3.62 3.12
CA GLU A 260 -14.90 -4.13 2.08
C GLU A 260 -16.38 -4.02 2.49
N GLY A 261 -16.67 -4.37 3.74
CA GLY A 261 -18.03 -4.28 4.28
C GLY A 261 -18.58 -2.86 4.28
N LEU A 262 -17.75 -1.86 4.60
CA LEU A 262 -18.16 -0.45 4.49
C LEU A 262 -18.35 -0.06 3.03
N ALA A 263 -17.45 -0.48 2.13
CA ALA A 263 -17.55 -0.16 0.71
C ALA A 263 -18.84 -0.71 0.08
N VAL A 264 -19.20 -1.96 0.36
CA VAL A 264 -20.49 -2.54 -0.06
C VAL A 264 -21.67 -1.83 0.61
N TYR A 265 -21.57 -1.53 1.92
CA TYR A 265 -22.66 -0.87 2.66
C TYR A 265 -22.99 0.52 2.10
N GLN A 266 -21.98 1.31 1.72
CA GLN A 266 -22.14 2.65 1.16
C GLN A 266 -22.64 2.60 -0.28
N SER A 267 -22.11 1.70 -1.12
CA SER A 267 -22.41 1.65 -2.55
C SER A 267 -23.76 0.98 -2.87
N GLU A 268 -24.17 -0.04 -2.12
CA GLU A 268 -25.41 -0.81 -2.42
C GLU A 268 -26.20 -1.26 -1.19
N SER A 269 -25.71 -1.00 0.02
CA SER A 269 -26.29 -1.45 1.30
C SER A 269 -26.24 -2.97 1.47
N TYR A 270 -26.62 -3.47 2.67
CA TYR A 270 -26.76 -4.91 2.90
C TYR A 270 -28.03 -5.43 2.21
N GLY A 271 -27.87 -5.93 0.97
CA GLY A 271 -28.94 -6.27 0.06
C GLY A 271 -29.61 -7.63 0.32
N SER A 272 -30.63 -7.96 -0.46
CA SER A 272 -31.34 -9.24 -0.33
C SER A 272 -30.50 -10.44 -0.76
N GLN A 273 -29.59 -10.26 -1.72
CA GLN A 273 -28.69 -11.31 -2.20
C GLN A 273 -27.66 -11.65 -1.12
N ASP A 274 -27.03 -10.66 -0.50
CA ASP A 274 -26.05 -10.87 0.58
C ASP A 274 -26.72 -11.53 1.78
N ARG A 275 -27.95 -11.06 2.15
CA ARG A 275 -28.74 -11.70 3.22
C ARG A 275 -29.03 -13.16 2.95
N ALA A 276 -29.29 -13.53 1.69
CA ALA A 276 -29.53 -14.92 1.30
C ALA A 276 -28.24 -15.75 1.43
N LEU A 277 -27.09 -15.24 0.93
CA LEU A 277 -25.80 -15.91 1.05
C LEU A 277 -25.41 -16.16 2.51
N VAL A 278 -25.49 -15.13 3.35
CA VAL A 278 -25.17 -15.24 4.79
C VAL A 278 -26.12 -16.21 5.50
N LYS A 279 -27.42 -16.16 5.21
CA LYS A 279 -28.43 -17.06 5.79
C LYS A 279 -28.17 -18.52 5.39
N ASP A 280 -27.84 -18.77 4.13
CA ASP A 280 -27.57 -20.12 3.63
C ASP A 280 -26.28 -20.66 4.24
N ALA A 281 -25.23 -19.85 4.34
CA ALA A 281 -23.98 -20.20 5.00
C ALA A 281 -24.16 -20.44 6.50
N ALA A 282 -24.96 -19.62 7.19
CA ALA A 282 -25.28 -19.82 8.60
C ALA A 282 -26.01 -21.16 8.83
N SER A 283 -26.97 -21.50 7.97
CA SER A 283 -27.75 -22.74 8.09
C SER A 283 -26.93 -23.99 7.75
N SER A 284 -25.97 -23.89 6.83
CA SER A 284 -25.07 -24.98 6.44
C SER A 284 -23.83 -25.10 7.31
N GLY A 285 -23.56 -24.10 8.19
CA GLY A 285 -22.37 -24.08 9.04
C GLY A 285 -21.08 -23.74 8.28
N THR A 286 -21.19 -23.00 7.16
CA THR A 286 -20.07 -22.60 6.30
C THR A 286 -19.72 -21.13 6.40
N LEU A 287 -20.27 -20.39 7.39
CA LEU A 287 -19.85 -19.01 7.66
C LEU A 287 -18.35 -18.96 7.98
N ILE A 288 -17.68 -18.00 7.39
CA ILE A 288 -16.27 -17.73 7.60
C ILE A 288 -16.12 -16.88 8.86
N PRO A 289 -15.28 -17.24 9.83
CA PRO A 289 -14.99 -16.36 10.97
C PRO A 289 -14.37 -15.05 10.51
N LEU A 290 -14.73 -13.93 11.15
CA LEU A 290 -14.22 -12.61 10.78
C LEU A 290 -12.69 -12.48 10.89
N ASP A 291 -12.05 -13.29 11.74
CA ASP A 291 -10.59 -13.40 11.79
C ASP A 291 -10.00 -14.08 10.54
N GLY A 292 -10.78 -14.90 9.83
CA GLY A 292 -10.46 -15.45 8.51
C GLY A 292 -10.65 -14.48 7.34
N LEU A 293 -11.30 -13.33 7.59
CA LEU A 293 -11.57 -12.28 6.59
C LEU A 293 -10.74 -11.01 6.82
N THR A 294 -9.68 -11.09 7.61
CA THR A 294 -8.79 -9.95 7.88
C THR A 294 -7.79 -9.67 6.77
N GLY A 295 -7.41 -10.71 6.02
CA GLY A 295 -6.48 -10.66 4.90
C GLY A 295 -7.14 -10.92 3.56
N GLU A 296 -6.49 -11.70 2.69
CA GLU A 296 -7.05 -12.04 1.38
C GLU A 296 -8.29 -12.92 1.49
N TYR A 297 -9.26 -12.64 0.62
CA TYR A 297 -10.50 -13.41 0.55
C TYR A 297 -10.28 -14.71 -0.23
N PRO A 298 -11.11 -15.74 0.03
CA PRO A 298 -11.10 -16.95 -0.79
C PRO A 298 -11.28 -16.64 -2.28
N HIS A 299 -10.59 -17.39 -3.14
CA HIS A 299 -10.66 -17.21 -4.60
C HIS A 299 -11.65 -18.16 -5.30
N ASP A 300 -12.36 -18.96 -4.52
CA ASP A 300 -13.34 -19.95 -4.95
C ASP A 300 -14.80 -19.46 -4.79
N ASP A 301 -15.71 -20.39 -4.69
CA ASP A 301 -17.16 -20.10 -4.50
C ASP A 301 -17.44 -19.29 -3.21
N ALA A 302 -16.53 -19.29 -2.25
CA ALA A 302 -16.65 -18.49 -1.02
C ALA A 302 -16.28 -17.00 -1.19
N PHE A 303 -15.77 -16.59 -2.35
CA PHE A 303 -15.41 -15.19 -2.63
C PHE A 303 -16.60 -14.23 -2.41
N PHE A 304 -17.74 -14.50 -3.03
CA PHE A 304 -18.94 -13.67 -2.84
C PHE A 304 -19.52 -13.75 -1.44
N LEU A 305 -19.38 -14.91 -0.79
CA LEU A 305 -19.77 -15.07 0.60
C LEU A 305 -18.94 -14.15 1.51
N ALA A 306 -17.63 -14.03 1.28
CA ALA A 306 -16.76 -13.15 2.06
C ALA A 306 -17.21 -11.68 2.01
N TYR A 307 -17.64 -11.18 0.83
CA TYR A 307 -18.22 -9.83 0.69
C TYR A 307 -19.56 -9.71 1.42
N ALA A 308 -20.45 -10.70 1.24
CA ALA A 308 -21.74 -10.72 1.92
C ALA A 308 -21.61 -10.76 3.45
N GLU A 309 -20.65 -11.52 3.97
CA GLU A 309 -20.35 -11.57 5.39
C GLU A 309 -19.76 -10.26 5.90
N SER A 310 -18.90 -9.62 5.12
CA SER A 310 -18.28 -8.34 5.44
C SER A 310 -19.34 -7.23 5.61
N VAL A 311 -20.24 -7.09 4.63
CA VAL A 311 -21.33 -6.11 4.72
C VAL A 311 -22.33 -6.48 5.82
N SER A 312 -22.57 -7.77 6.07
CA SER A 312 -23.40 -8.25 7.18
C SER A 312 -22.82 -7.86 8.54
N ALA A 313 -21.50 -7.97 8.71
CA ALA A 313 -20.83 -7.60 9.95
C ALA A 313 -20.88 -6.08 10.19
N VAL A 314 -20.71 -5.27 9.13
CA VAL A 314 -20.87 -3.80 9.20
C VAL A 314 -22.31 -3.41 9.53
N ASP A 315 -23.31 -4.01 8.85
CA ASP A 315 -24.73 -3.78 9.14
C ASP A 315 -25.10 -4.19 10.59
N PHE A 316 -24.56 -5.32 11.06
CA PHE A 316 -24.72 -5.75 12.45
C PHE A 316 -24.11 -4.74 13.44
N MET A 317 -22.92 -4.23 13.15
CA MET A 317 -22.24 -3.22 13.96
C MET A 317 -23.09 -1.95 14.06
N ILE A 318 -23.54 -1.42 12.93
CA ILE A 318 -24.35 -0.21 12.88
C ILE A 318 -25.67 -0.39 13.65
N ARG A 319 -26.36 -1.50 13.46
CA ARG A 319 -27.65 -1.76 14.15
C ARG A 319 -27.50 -2.00 15.64
N THR A 320 -26.36 -2.53 16.09
CA THR A 320 -26.17 -2.94 17.48
C THR A 320 -25.51 -1.83 18.30
N TYR A 321 -24.52 -1.14 17.72
CA TYR A 321 -23.67 -0.18 18.42
C TYR A 321 -23.83 1.26 17.91
N GLY A 322 -24.51 1.44 16.75
CA GLY A 322 -24.69 2.74 16.11
C GLY A 322 -23.60 3.09 15.11
N SER A 323 -23.91 4.00 14.18
CA SER A 323 -22.97 4.50 13.17
C SER A 323 -21.77 5.22 13.79
N ASP A 324 -22.00 5.95 14.90
CA ASP A 324 -20.92 6.65 15.59
C ASP A 324 -19.85 5.70 16.14
N ALA A 325 -20.25 4.50 16.56
CA ALA A 325 -19.33 3.47 17.01
C ALA A 325 -18.48 2.91 15.86
N LEU A 326 -19.08 2.69 14.67
CA LEU A 326 -18.34 2.30 13.46
C LEU A 326 -17.32 3.38 13.07
N VAL A 327 -17.72 4.64 13.03
CA VAL A 327 -16.83 5.77 12.72
C VAL A 327 -15.69 5.87 13.74
N SER A 328 -16.02 5.75 15.04
CA SER A 328 -15.03 5.75 16.12
C SER A 328 -14.03 4.60 15.98
N LEU A 329 -14.51 3.40 15.63
CA LEU A 329 -13.66 2.24 15.36
C LEU A 329 -12.68 2.52 14.21
N ILE A 330 -13.17 2.92 13.05
CA ILE A 330 -12.33 3.18 11.87
C ILE A 330 -11.29 4.27 12.16
N ARG A 331 -11.71 5.37 12.75
CA ARG A 331 -10.79 6.49 13.03
C ARG A 331 -9.77 6.18 14.11
N SER A 332 -10.05 5.25 15.02
CA SER A 332 -9.12 4.88 16.07
C SER A 332 -7.84 4.20 15.56
N TYR A 333 -7.88 3.63 14.36
CA TYR A 333 -6.67 3.08 13.71
C TYR A 333 -5.63 4.17 13.38
N ALA A 334 -6.05 5.38 13.06
CA ALA A 334 -5.14 6.49 12.82
C ALA A 334 -4.31 6.87 14.07
N ASP A 335 -4.77 6.47 15.27
CA ASP A 335 -4.03 6.62 16.52
C ASP A 335 -2.97 5.52 16.74
N GLY A 336 -2.76 4.63 15.77
CA GLY A 336 -1.79 3.52 15.84
C GLY A 336 -2.29 2.30 16.62
N ARG A 337 -3.60 2.11 16.76
CA ARG A 337 -4.19 1.00 17.51
C ARG A 337 -4.20 -0.29 16.70
N THR A 338 -4.04 -1.40 17.42
CA THR A 338 -4.34 -2.75 16.92
C THR A 338 -5.84 -3.01 16.84
N ASP A 339 -6.27 -4.09 16.19
CA ASP A 339 -7.68 -4.46 16.07
C ASP A 339 -8.37 -4.54 17.45
N ASP A 340 -7.79 -5.28 18.39
CA ASP A 340 -8.38 -5.43 19.72
C ASP A 340 -8.47 -4.12 20.49
N GLU A 341 -7.46 -3.25 20.38
CA GLU A 341 -7.46 -1.93 21.03
C GLU A 341 -8.52 -1.01 20.41
N ALA A 342 -8.64 -1.04 19.07
CA ALA A 342 -9.64 -0.26 18.35
C ALA A 342 -11.06 -0.71 18.68
N PHE A 343 -11.32 -2.02 18.66
CA PHE A 343 -12.61 -2.61 19.01
C PHE A 343 -12.99 -2.33 20.48
N LYS A 344 -12.05 -2.50 21.43
CA LYS A 344 -12.28 -2.19 22.84
C LYS A 344 -12.60 -0.72 23.06
N ALA A 345 -11.92 0.18 22.35
CA ALA A 345 -12.14 1.61 22.49
C ALA A 345 -13.50 2.05 21.94
N ALA A 346 -13.92 1.50 20.79
CA ALA A 346 -15.14 1.91 20.11
C ALA A 346 -16.39 1.16 20.58
N LEU A 347 -16.26 -0.15 20.85
CA LEU A 347 -17.40 -1.05 21.13
C LEU A 347 -17.42 -1.62 22.54
N GLY A 348 -16.34 -1.45 23.31
CA GLY A 348 -16.19 -2.01 24.66
C GLY A 348 -15.86 -3.50 24.70
N LEU A 349 -15.58 -4.14 23.55
CA LEU A 349 -15.24 -5.56 23.42
C LEU A 349 -14.15 -5.73 22.37
N ASP A 350 -13.42 -6.84 22.38
CA ASP A 350 -12.40 -7.14 21.38
C ASP A 350 -13.02 -7.73 20.08
N MET A 351 -12.19 -7.84 19.03
CA MET A 351 -12.65 -8.33 17.73
C MET A 351 -13.16 -9.77 17.80
N THR A 352 -12.59 -10.63 18.64
CA THR A 352 -13.05 -12.01 18.82
C THR A 352 -14.45 -12.06 19.45
N ALA A 353 -14.70 -11.24 20.48
CA ALA A 353 -16.02 -11.15 21.11
C ALA A 353 -17.06 -10.53 20.17
N PHE A 354 -16.66 -9.54 19.33
CA PHE A 354 -17.53 -9.00 18.28
C PHE A 354 -17.89 -10.09 17.26
N GLY A 355 -16.91 -10.85 16.74
CA GLY A 355 -17.14 -11.95 15.81
C GLY A 355 -18.11 -12.99 16.39
N LYS A 356 -17.94 -13.35 17.67
CA LYS A 356 -18.89 -14.24 18.35
C LYS A 356 -20.30 -13.68 18.40
N ALA A 357 -20.46 -12.40 18.75
CA ALA A 357 -21.76 -11.74 18.79
C ALA A 357 -22.45 -11.70 17.41
N TRP A 358 -21.68 -11.50 16.35
CA TRP A 358 -22.17 -11.55 14.98
C TRP A 358 -22.60 -12.97 14.57
N PHE A 359 -21.86 -14.03 14.95
CA PHE A 359 -22.28 -15.42 14.78
C PHE A 359 -23.61 -15.71 15.49
N ASP A 360 -23.70 -15.30 16.75
CA ASP A 360 -24.92 -15.49 17.57
C ASP A 360 -26.14 -14.78 16.93
N ALA A 361 -25.94 -13.56 16.38
CA ALA A 361 -26.98 -12.79 15.68
C ALA A 361 -27.44 -13.48 14.36
N ASN A 362 -26.58 -14.24 13.72
CA ASN A 362 -26.90 -15.05 12.54
C ASN A 362 -27.39 -16.46 12.90
N HIS A 363 -27.61 -16.76 14.19
CA HIS A 363 -28.02 -18.09 14.69
C HIS A 363 -27.06 -19.21 14.30
N ALA A 364 -25.80 -18.89 14.11
CA ALA A 364 -24.73 -19.80 13.70
C ALA A 364 -23.76 -20.07 14.86
N LYS A 365 -23.03 -21.16 14.74
CA LYS A 365 -21.93 -21.47 15.68
C LYS A 365 -20.59 -21.21 14.99
N PRO A 366 -19.65 -20.55 15.66
CA PRO A 366 -18.30 -20.45 15.13
C PRO A 366 -17.75 -21.83 14.82
N PRO A 367 -17.10 -22.02 13.66
CA PRO A 367 -16.48 -23.31 13.33
C PRO A 367 -15.40 -23.63 14.34
N THR A 368 -15.19 -24.92 14.59
CA THR A 368 -14.01 -25.37 15.33
C THR A 368 -12.77 -24.98 14.52
N LYS A 369 -11.79 -24.35 15.15
CA LYS A 369 -10.55 -23.97 14.44
C LYS A 369 -9.89 -25.18 13.84
N PHE A 370 -9.85 -25.23 12.52
CA PHE A 370 -9.09 -26.21 11.74
C PHE A 370 -7.89 -25.48 11.14
N GLY A 371 -6.76 -26.12 11.12
CA GLY A 371 -5.54 -25.59 10.52
C GLY A 371 -4.33 -25.73 11.42
N PRO A 372 -3.14 -25.35 10.97
CA PRO A 372 -1.95 -25.40 11.78
C PRO A 372 -2.17 -24.60 13.06
N GLN A 373 -2.17 -25.27 14.20
CA GLN A 373 -2.18 -24.56 15.48
C GLN A 373 -0.89 -23.75 15.59
N PRO A 374 -0.90 -22.56 16.24
CA PRO A 374 0.34 -21.86 16.52
C PRO A 374 1.34 -22.82 17.16
N ALA A 375 2.54 -22.92 16.60
CA ALA A 375 3.59 -23.70 17.23
C ALA A 375 3.78 -23.16 18.66
N PRO A 376 3.93 -24.05 19.67
CA PRO A 376 4.28 -23.59 21.00
C PRO A 376 5.55 -22.74 20.90
N ALA A 377 5.65 -21.68 21.72
CA ALA A 377 6.83 -20.84 21.76
C ALA A 377 8.07 -21.74 21.96
N GLY A 378 8.86 -21.89 20.92
CA GLY A 378 10.09 -22.65 20.88
C GLY A 378 11.29 -21.73 20.67
N PRO A 379 12.51 -22.23 20.76
CA PRO A 379 13.68 -21.45 20.41
C PRO A 379 13.55 -21.00 18.95
N LEU A 380 13.85 -19.73 18.71
CA LEU A 380 13.90 -19.19 17.34
C LEU A 380 14.88 -20.04 16.50
N PRO A 381 14.61 -20.29 15.23
CA PRO A 381 15.55 -20.93 14.34
C PRO A 381 16.94 -20.29 14.44
N SER A 382 17.99 -21.08 14.47
CA SER A 382 19.36 -20.56 14.61
C SER A 382 19.75 -19.57 13.51
N ALA A 383 19.17 -19.72 12.31
CA ALA A 383 19.30 -18.76 11.22
C ALA A 383 18.74 -17.37 11.55
N TRP A 384 17.73 -17.27 12.43
CA TRP A 384 17.11 -16.01 12.84
C TRP A 384 17.79 -15.40 14.07
N THR A 385 18.52 -16.21 14.84
CA THR A 385 19.20 -15.75 16.07
C THR A 385 20.63 -15.26 15.82
N GLY A 386 21.10 -15.29 14.59
CA GLY A 386 22.48 -14.91 14.26
C GLY A 386 23.56 -15.85 14.87
N ALA A 387 23.19 -17.04 15.33
CA ALA A 387 24.10 -18.02 15.93
C ALA A 387 25.12 -18.61 14.93
N GLY A 388 25.33 -17.99 13.78
CA GLY A 388 26.31 -18.32 12.76
C GLY A 388 27.34 -17.21 12.44
N GLY A 389 27.28 -16.05 13.09
CA GLY A 389 28.20 -14.94 12.82
C GLY A 389 28.28 -13.95 13.98
N ASN A 390 29.42 -13.87 14.61
CA ASN A 390 29.91 -12.83 15.52
C ASN A 390 28.89 -12.23 16.49
N GLY A 391 28.65 -12.92 17.58
CA GLY A 391 27.78 -12.48 18.67
C GLY A 391 28.30 -11.24 19.39
N VAL A 392 27.36 -10.34 19.72
CA VAL A 392 27.55 -9.32 20.74
C VAL A 392 27.55 -10.01 22.11
N PRO A 393 28.56 -9.86 22.98
CA PRO A 393 28.57 -10.46 24.31
C PRO A 393 27.59 -9.72 25.23
N GLY A 394 26.65 -10.44 25.79
CA GLY A 394 25.88 -9.93 26.93
C GLY A 394 24.39 -10.24 26.94
N SER A 395 24.01 -11.54 27.00
CA SER A 395 22.74 -11.95 27.61
C SER A 395 22.87 -13.39 28.07
N THR A 396 23.04 -13.59 29.37
CA THR A 396 23.00 -14.90 30.03
C THR A 396 21.53 -15.34 30.18
N ALA A 397 21.08 -16.22 29.27
CA ALA A 397 19.84 -16.96 29.50
C ALA A 397 20.16 -18.25 30.27
N SER A 398 19.52 -18.40 31.42
CA SER A 398 19.63 -19.54 32.32
C SER A 398 19.16 -20.83 31.66
N ALA A 399 20.00 -21.84 31.63
CA ALA A 399 19.66 -23.15 31.15
C ALA A 399 18.72 -23.88 32.12
N ASN A 400 17.56 -24.30 31.63
CA ASN A 400 16.72 -25.25 32.38
C ASN A 400 16.83 -26.61 31.73
N THR A 401 17.43 -27.52 32.50
CA THR A 401 17.65 -28.93 32.16
C THR A 401 16.39 -29.75 32.41
N GLY A 402 15.98 -30.56 31.46
CA GLY A 402 15.13 -31.70 31.80
C GLY A 402 14.35 -32.33 30.64
N VAL A 403 14.68 -33.60 30.48
CA VAL A 403 13.93 -34.76 29.92
C VAL A 403 14.16 -35.07 28.44
N ALA A 404 14.92 -36.13 28.25
CA ALA A 404 15.09 -36.87 27.02
C ALA A 404 13.84 -37.70 26.67
N VAL A 405 13.45 -37.71 25.40
CA VAL A 405 12.46 -38.63 24.82
C VAL A 405 13.16 -39.46 23.74
N PRO A 406 12.93 -40.78 23.67
CA PRO A 406 13.73 -41.67 22.84
C PRO A 406 13.40 -41.59 21.35
N SER A 407 14.46 -41.74 20.56
CA SER A 407 14.48 -41.77 19.10
C SER A 407 13.78 -43.03 18.56
N GLY A 408 12.77 -42.83 17.71
CA GLY A 408 12.19 -43.85 16.84
C GLY A 408 12.67 -43.64 15.40
N ALA A 409 13.28 -44.64 14.83
CA ALA A 409 13.85 -44.64 13.49
C ALA A 409 12.78 -44.58 12.40
N VAL A 410 12.98 -43.72 11.40
CA VAL A 410 12.20 -43.64 10.16
C VAL A 410 13.09 -44.13 9.01
N PRO A 411 12.56 -44.97 8.09
CA PRO A 411 13.34 -45.51 6.98
C PRO A 411 13.51 -44.49 5.84
N PRO A 412 14.55 -44.64 4.99
CA PRO A 412 14.92 -43.64 4.00
C PRO A 412 14.03 -43.67 2.76
N THR A 413 13.58 -42.49 2.32
CA THR A 413 12.92 -42.25 1.04
C THR A 413 13.95 -41.99 -0.07
N PRO A 414 13.77 -42.50 -1.29
CA PRO A 414 14.77 -42.39 -2.35
C PRO A 414 14.88 -40.98 -2.94
N ALA A 415 16.10 -40.61 -3.24
CA ALA A 415 16.50 -39.34 -3.80
C ALA A 415 15.92 -39.08 -5.21
N ARG A 416 15.30 -37.93 -5.39
CA ARG A 416 14.96 -37.37 -6.71
C ARG A 416 15.96 -36.28 -7.03
N THR A 417 16.75 -36.51 -8.07
CA THR A 417 17.68 -35.53 -8.63
C THR A 417 16.92 -34.42 -9.36
N THR A 418 17.13 -33.18 -8.94
CA THR A 418 16.77 -31.99 -9.70
C THR A 418 18.02 -31.18 -10.04
N PRO A 419 18.08 -30.51 -11.21
CA PRO A 419 19.26 -29.76 -11.61
C PRO A 419 19.36 -28.46 -10.80
N SER A 420 20.58 -28.17 -10.37
CA SER A 420 20.98 -26.95 -9.68
C SER A 420 20.91 -25.76 -10.63
N THR A 421 20.01 -24.81 -10.36
CA THR A 421 20.18 -23.42 -10.77
C THR A 421 20.48 -22.59 -9.54
N ARG A 422 21.62 -21.93 -9.61
CA ARG A 422 22.17 -21.09 -8.57
C ARG A 422 21.34 -19.80 -8.48
N ALA A 423 20.54 -19.67 -7.43
CA ALA A 423 19.92 -18.40 -7.07
C ALA A 423 20.93 -17.58 -6.27
N SER A 424 21.20 -16.38 -6.70
CA SER A 424 21.89 -15.36 -5.90
C SER A 424 20.91 -14.87 -4.83
N GLU A 425 21.25 -15.10 -3.56
CA GLU A 425 20.67 -14.38 -2.44
C GLU A 425 21.16 -12.94 -2.51
N ASP A 426 20.17 -12.05 -2.51
CA ASP A 426 20.18 -10.70 -1.89
C ASP A 426 19.10 -9.87 -2.56
N ASP A 427 17.91 -9.83 -1.98
CA ASP A 427 17.09 -8.62 -2.06
C ASP A 427 16.03 -8.55 -0.94
N PRO A 428 16.14 -7.61 0.01
CA PRO A 428 15.04 -7.23 0.88
C PRO A 428 14.41 -5.93 0.38
N LEU A 429 13.68 -5.96 -0.73
CA LEU A 429 12.78 -4.87 -1.11
C LEU A 429 11.34 -5.27 -0.75
N ALA A 430 11.00 -5.12 0.53
CA ALA A 430 9.61 -4.98 0.94
C ALA A 430 9.14 -3.57 0.52
N VAL A 431 8.84 -3.39 -0.75
CA VAL A 431 8.04 -2.25 -1.22
C VAL A 431 6.65 -2.41 -0.62
N GLY A 432 6.17 -1.36 0.04
CA GLY A 432 4.89 -1.36 0.71
C GLY A 432 3.78 -1.92 -0.16
N VAL A 433 3.14 -2.97 0.34
CA VAL A 433 2.01 -3.62 -0.30
C VAL A 433 0.88 -2.59 -0.33
N GLY A 434 0.68 -1.96 -1.49
CA GLY A 434 -0.56 -1.26 -1.77
C GLY A 434 -1.69 -2.27 -1.63
N LEU A 435 -2.70 -1.95 -0.82
CA LEU A 435 -3.87 -2.80 -0.65
C LEU A 435 -4.56 -2.94 -2.01
N VAL A 436 -4.38 -4.08 -2.67
CA VAL A 436 -5.10 -4.42 -3.90
C VAL A 436 -6.49 -4.90 -3.48
N VAL A 437 -7.50 -4.07 -3.73
CA VAL A 437 -8.89 -4.43 -3.51
C VAL A 437 -9.47 -4.93 -4.83
N ALA A 438 -9.77 -6.21 -4.89
CA ALA A 438 -10.37 -6.85 -6.05
C ALA A 438 -11.90 -6.87 -5.93
N ILE A 439 -12.61 -6.35 -6.94
CA ILE A 439 -14.06 -6.50 -7.08
C ILE A 439 -14.37 -7.44 -8.23
N ALA A 440 -15.05 -8.52 -7.90
CA ALA A 440 -15.60 -9.42 -8.90
C ALA A 440 -16.90 -8.85 -9.50
N VAL A 441 -17.05 -9.02 -10.80
CA VAL A 441 -18.25 -8.62 -11.53
C VAL A 441 -19.43 -9.52 -11.11
N ILE A 442 -20.38 -8.98 -10.36
CA ILE A 442 -21.64 -9.68 -9.97
C ILE A 442 -22.57 -9.93 -11.18
N GLY A 443 -22.17 -9.53 -12.39
CA GLY A 443 -23.03 -9.62 -13.61
C GLY A 443 -23.27 -11.01 -14.19
N GLY A 444 -22.57 -12.09 -13.73
CA GLY A 444 -22.63 -13.41 -14.39
C GLY A 444 -23.77 -14.33 -13.96
N LEU A 445 -24.30 -14.22 -12.76
CA LEU A 445 -25.23 -15.21 -12.20
C LEU A 445 -26.72 -14.90 -12.43
N ALA A 446 -27.10 -13.64 -12.60
CA ALA A 446 -28.48 -13.27 -12.91
C ALA A 446 -28.94 -13.79 -14.29
N SER A 447 -28.01 -13.88 -15.26
CA SER A 447 -28.29 -14.36 -16.61
C SER A 447 -28.51 -15.89 -16.69
N ILE A 448 -27.91 -16.66 -15.77
CA ILE A 448 -28.03 -18.13 -15.75
C ILE A 448 -29.33 -18.56 -15.05
N ALA A 449 -29.74 -17.85 -14.01
CA ALA A 449 -31.02 -18.16 -13.32
C ALA A 449 -32.23 -17.81 -14.15
N LEU A 450 -32.21 -16.76 -14.95
CA LEU A 450 -33.30 -16.40 -15.88
C LEU A 450 -33.40 -17.36 -17.09
N ARG A 451 -32.28 -17.89 -17.59
CA ARG A 451 -32.30 -18.89 -18.67
C ARG A 451 -32.83 -20.25 -18.22
N ARG A 452 -32.61 -20.66 -16.96
CA ARG A 452 -33.17 -21.92 -16.43
C ARG A 452 -34.67 -21.86 -16.13
N ARG A 453 -35.25 -20.68 -15.88
CA ARG A 453 -36.71 -20.52 -15.72
C ARG A 453 -37.45 -20.40 -17.04
N ALA A 454 -36.83 -19.98 -18.12
CA ALA A 454 -37.44 -19.90 -19.44
C ALA A 454 -37.53 -21.25 -20.15
N SER A 455 -36.81 -22.29 -19.73
CA SER A 455 -36.79 -23.62 -20.33
C SER A 455 -37.77 -24.60 -19.67
N ALA A 456 -38.54 -24.19 -18.64
CA ALA A 456 -39.45 -25.06 -17.89
C ALA A 456 -40.94 -24.87 -18.21
N HIS A 457 -41.29 -24.03 -19.18
CA HIS A 457 -42.65 -23.85 -19.62
C HIS A 457 -42.72 -23.74 -21.16
N LEU A 458 -42.76 -24.88 -21.82
CA LEU A 458 -43.42 -25.10 -23.10
C LEU A 458 -43.87 -26.58 -23.16
N PRO A 459 -45.07 -26.84 -23.65
CA PRO A 459 -45.79 -28.10 -23.51
C PRO A 459 -45.17 -29.26 -24.31
#